data_9ec7a4037efde3fd7c7534f06a7c9391
#
_entry.id   9ec7a4037efde3fd7c7534f06a7c9391
#
_cell.length_a   1.000
_cell.length_b   1.000
_cell.length_c   1.000
_cell.angle_alpha   90.00
_cell.angle_beta   90.00
_cell.angle_gamma   90.00
#
_symmetry.space_group_name_H-M   'P 1'
#
loop_
_entity.id
_entity.type
_entity.pdbx_description
1 polymer ?
#
loop_
_entity_poly.entity_id
_entity_poly.type
_entity_poly.pdbx_seq_one_letter_code
_entity_poly.pdbx_strand_id
1 'polypeptide(L)'
;LSAASTQNVTVDYAVTGTATGSGTDYTLANGTLTIRAGATSGTITIAGIVDDGLDEANETVIVTLSNPSNATLGSDDAHTYTITDNDDAPVVDFNITSSNGAESTSSKALTVDLSAASSQNVTVDYAVTGTATGSGTDYTLANGTLTINAGNTSGTITIASIVNDSLDEANETVIVTLSNPSNATLGSDSVHTYTINDNDNTPVVDFNATSSSGAESVSSSDLTVDLSAASGQNVTVDYA
;
A
#
# COMPACT_ATOMS: atom_id res chain seq x y z
N LEU A 1 7.40 22.19 -45.89
CA LEU A 1 6.71 23.03 -46.88
C LEU A 1 6.38 22.19 -48.12
N SER A 2 5.27 22.48 -48.76
CA SER A 2 4.88 21.82 -50.02
C SER A 2 5.79 22.18 -51.19
N ALA A 3 6.45 23.35 -51.13
CA ALA A 3 7.43 23.81 -52.10
C ALA A 3 8.45 24.75 -51.44
N ALA A 4 9.64 24.89 -52.02
CA ALA A 4 10.63 25.85 -51.57
C ALA A 4 10.14 27.31 -51.80
N SER A 5 10.40 28.16 -50.80
CA SER A 5 10.11 29.59 -50.84
C SER A 5 11.39 30.38 -51.17
N THR A 6 11.27 31.49 -51.88
CA THR A 6 12.38 32.44 -52.07
C THR A 6 12.61 33.33 -50.85
N GLN A 7 11.72 33.27 -49.84
CA GLN A 7 11.83 34.01 -48.59
C GLN A 7 11.95 33.03 -47.43
N ASN A 8 12.50 33.50 -46.31
CA ASN A 8 12.43 32.73 -45.07
C ASN A 8 10.96 32.55 -44.66
N VAL A 9 10.61 31.33 -44.28
CA VAL A 9 9.31 30.99 -43.66
C VAL A 9 9.50 30.85 -42.17
N THR A 10 8.65 31.50 -41.39
CA THR A 10 8.65 31.33 -39.93
C THR A 10 7.33 30.73 -39.47
N VAL A 11 7.36 29.95 -38.43
CA VAL A 11 6.17 29.41 -37.75
C VAL A 11 6.44 29.38 -36.25
N ASP A 12 5.50 29.90 -35.46
CA ASP A 12 5.57 29.80 -34.02
C ASP A 12 5.15 28.40 -33.58
N TYR A 13 5.71 27.93 -32.49
CA TYR A 13 5.28 26.68 -31.86
C TYR A 13 5.09 26.84 -30.35
N ALA A 14 4.03 26.20 -29.86
CA ALA A 14 3.75 26.07 -28.43
C ALA A 14 3.91 24.61 -28.00
N VAL A 15 4.44 24.41 -26.79
CA VAL A 15 4.70 23.10 -26.22
C VAL A 15 3.77 22.89 -25.02
N THR A 16 3.06 21.79 -25.03
CA THR A 16 2.12 21.32 -23.98
C THR A 16 2.28 19.81 -23.79
N GLY A 17 1.45 19.19 -22.98
CA GLY A 17 1.46 17.74 -22.75
C GLY A 17 1.40 17.41 -21.25
N THR A 18 1.63 16.15 -20.92
CA THR A 18 1.69 15.68 -19.53
C THR A 18 3.10 15.74 -18.97
N ALA A 19 4.13 15.58 -19.80
CA ALA A 19 5.52 15.70 -19.42
C ALA A 19 5.89 17.12 -18.99
N THR A 20 6.74 17.24 -17.98
CA THR A 20 7.20 18.49 -17.36
C THR A 20 8.47 18.99 -18.04
N GLY A 21 8.38 20.11 -18.71
CA GLY A 21 9.53 20.73 -19.38
C GLY A 21 10.56 21.33 -18.40
N SER A 22 11.46 22.14 -18.98
CA SER A 22 12.52 22.85 -18.25
C SER A 22 13.59 21.96 -17.61
N GLY A 23 13.77 20.73 -18.13
CA GLY A 23 14.82 19.80 -17.72
C GLY A 23 14.39 18.85 -16.59
N THR A 24 13.10 18.78 -16.27
CA THR A 24 12.56 17.70 -15.43
C THR A 24 12.48 16.43 -16.28
N ASP A 25 11.61 16.36 -17.26
CA ASP A 25 11.45 15.19 -18.16
C ASP A 25 12.08 15.45 -19.54
N TYR A 26 12.10 16.71 -19.97
CA TYR A 26 12.72 17.12 -21.24
C TYR A 26 13.05 18.62 -21.25
N THR A 27 13.73 19.06 -22.31
CA THR A 27 14.02 20.48 -22.58
C THR A 27 13.50 20.88 -23.95
N LEU A 28 12.42 21.65 -23.99
CA LEU A 28 11.91 22.37 -25.14
C LEU A 28 10.96 23.48 -24.65
N ALA A 29 11.27 24.74 -24.92
CA ALA A 29 10.37 25.88 -24.66
C ALA A 29 9.58 26.24 -25.90
N ASN A 30 8.51 27.02 -25.74
CA ASN A 30 7.82 27.68 -26.86
C ASN A 30 8.82 28.52 -27.68
N GLY A 31 8.62 28.61 -28.97
CA GLY A 31 9.56 29.35 -29.83
C GLY A 31 9.04 29.58 -31.23
N THR A 32 9.96 30.00 -32.09
CA THR A 32 9.70 30.23 -33.51
C THR A 32 10.72 29.45 -34.35
N LEU A 33 10.25 28.57 -35.22
CA LEU A 33 11.08 27.88 -36.20
C LEU A 33 11.22 28.76 -37.46
N THR A 34 12.44 28.87 -37.95
CA THR A 34 12.72 29.51 -39.25
C THR A 34 13.20 28.48 -40.27
N ILE A 35 12.47 28.30 -41.34
CA ILE A 35 12.87 27.56 -42.54
C ILE A 35 13.46 28.55 -43.55
N ARG A 36 14.73 28.40 -43.84
CA ARG A 36 15.46 29.35 -44.69
C ARG A 36 14.97 29.33 -46.13
N ALA A 37 15.10 30.46 -46.85
CA ALA A 37 14.83 30.54 -48.27
C ALA A 37 15.55 29.41 -49.03
N GLY A 38 14.84 28.73 -49.91
CA GLY A 38 15.31 27.60 -50.70
C GLY A 38 15.19 26.23 -49.98
N ALA A 39 14.99 26.19 -48.67
CA ALA A 39 14.73 24.95 -47.92
C ALA A 39 13.23 24.62 -47.90
N THR A 40 12.90 23.32 -47.71
CA THR A 40 11.54 22.83 -47.60
C THR A 40 11.22 22.30 -46.22
N SER A 41 12.22 22.24 -45.33
CA SER A 41 12.05 21.69 -43.95
C SER A 41 12.94 22.43 -42.94
N GLY A 42 12.56 22.34 -41.69
CA GLY A 42 13.32 22.70 -40.49
C GLY A 42 13.00 21.73 -39.36
N THR A 43 13.75 21.76 -38.26
CA THR A 43 13.62 20.81 -37.15
C THR A 43 13.35 21.58 -35.86
N ILE A 44 12.37 21.11 -35.09
CA ILE A 44 12.17 21.42 -33.69
C ILE A 44 12.68 20.20 -32.91
N THR A 45 13.54 20.39 -31.91
CA THR A 45 14.17 19.28 -31.19
C THR A 45 13.67 19.26 -29.76
N ILE A 46 13.05 18.16 -29.34
CA ILE A 46 12.85 17.82 -27.96
C ILE A 46 14.18 17.26 -27.44
N ALA A 47 14.87 18.01 -26.59
CA ALA A 47 16.20 17.67 -26.09
C ALA A 47 16.20 17.33 -24.63
N GLY A 48 17.27 16.67 -24.16
CA GLY A 48 17.45 16.39 -22.74
C GLY A 48 16.29 15.59 -22.15
N ILE A 49 15.83 14.56 -22.89
CA ILE A 49 14.88 13.59 -22.33
C ILE A 49 15.62 12.89 -21.19
N VAL A 50 15.00 12.92 -20.00
CA VAL A 50 15.57 12.37 -18.77
C VAL A 50 15.15 10.90 -18.65
N ASP A 51 16.11 10.07 -18.30
CA ASP A 51 15.96 8.66 -17.93
C ASP A 51 16.44 8.56 -16.49
N ASP A 52 15.55 8.24 -15.55
CA ASP A 52 15.90 8.10 -14.14
C ASP A 52 15.71 6.66 -13.64
N GLY A 53 15.12 6.33 -12.61
CA GLY A 53 14.93 4.95 -12.10
C GLY A 53 13.60 4.84 -11.37
N LEU A 54 12.66 5.72 -11.71
CA LEU A 54 11.33 5.74 -11.14
C LEU A 54 10.32 5.15 -12.13
N ASP A 55 9.59 4.13 -11.70
CA ASP A 55 8.39 3.68 -12.40
C ASP A 55 7.38 4.83 -12.55
N GLU A 56 7.09 5.20 -13.78
CA GLU A 56 6.26 6.33 -14.15
C GLU A 56 5.16 5.96 -15.16
N ALA A 57 4.19 6.83 -15.31
CA ALA A 57 3.26 6.71 -16.41
C ALA A 57 3.90 7.28 -17.70
N ASN A 58 3.61 6.67 -18.86
CA ASN A 58 4.00 7.28 -20.13
C ASN A 58 3.48 8.71 -20.24
N GLU A 59 4.34 9.62 -20.66
CA GLU A 59 4.04 11.03 -20.73
C GLU A 59 4.09 11.56 -22.17
N THR A 60 3.51 12.74 -22.41
CA THR A 60 3.44 13.33 -23.75
C THR A 60 4.05 14.71 -23.79
N VAL A 61 4.72 15.01 -24.90
CA VAL A 61 5.12 16.35 -25.34
C VAL A 61 4.37 16.68 -26.63
N ILE A 62 3.49 17.65 -26.57
CA ILE A 62 2.68 18.08 -27.74
C ILE A 62 3.19 19.41 -28.24
N VAL A 63 3.64 19.43 -29.50
CA VAL A 63 4.13 20.63 -30.18
C VAL A 63 3.07 21.07 -31.19
N THR A 64 2.51 22.27 -31.01
CA THR A 64 1.48 22.83 -31.91
C THR A 64 2.02 24.06 -32.67
N LEU A 65 1.91 24.04 -33.98
CA LEU A 65 2.34 25.12 -34.87
C LEU A 65 1.27 26.21 -34.98
N SER A 66 1.69 27.46 -35.12
CA SER A 66 0.80 28.61 -35.29
C SER A 66 1.47 29.78 -35.99
N ASN A 67 0.71 30.80 -36.39
CA ASN A 67 1.19 32.08 -36.92
C ASN A 67 2.25 31.95 -38.03
N PRO A 68 2.03 31.18 -39.11
CA PRO A 68 3.01 31.05 -40.17
C PRO A 68 3.20 32.40 -40.92
N SER A 69 4.45 32.72 -41.26
CA SER A 69 4.77 33.85 -42.12
C SER A 69 5.37 33.34 -43.42
N ASN A 70 4.97 33.92 -44.55
CA ASN A 70 5.32 33.52 -45.93
C ASN A 70 4.93 32.06 -46.27
N ALA A 71 3.96 31.50 -45.55
CA ALA A 71 3.35 30.20 -45.78
C ALA A 71 1.92 30.18 -45.20
N THR A 72 1.19 29.10 -45.47
CA THR A 72 -0.09 28.80 -44.83
C THR A 72 0.08 27.57 -43.91
N LEU A 73 -0.65 27.52 -42.83
CA LEU A 73 -0.68 26.36 -41.97
C LEU A 73 -1.44 25.22 -42.65
N GLY A 74 -0.92 24.00 -42.58
CA GLY A 74 -1.59 22.78 -43.03
C GLY A 74 -2.53 22.22 -42.00
N SER A 75 -3.11 21.04 -42.29
CA SER A 75 -3.98 20.30 -41.38
C SER A 75 -3.22 19.58 -40.24
N ASP A 76 -1.94 19.26 -40.48
CA ASP A 76 -1.08 18.53 -39.56
C ASP A 76 -0.21 19.53 -38.78
N ASP A 77 -0.85 20.32 -37.94
CA ASP A 77 -0.26 21.43 -37.20
C ASP A 77 0.14 21.05 -35.77
N ALA A 78 -0.18 19.84 -35.31
CA ALA A 78 0.21 19.34 -34.02
C ALA A 78 0.94 17.99 -34.12
N HIS A 79 2.00 17.82 -33.32
CA HIS A 79 2.76 16.59 -33.21
C HIS A 79 2.83 16.17 -31.72
N THR A 80 2.48 14.91 -31.44
CA THR A 80 2.62 14.32 -30.12
C THR A 80 3.81 13.37 -30.10
N TYR A 81 4.75 13.63 -29.22
CA TYR A 81 5.82 12.71 -28.87
C TYR A 81 5.50 12.10 -27.53
N THR A 82 5.60 10.78 -27.40
CA THR A 82 5.40 10.07 -26.14
C THR A 82 6.76 9.69 -25.56
N ILE A 83 7.03 10.12 -24.33
CA ILE A 83 8.12 9.62 -23.52
C ILE A 83 7.57 8.34 -22.87
N THR A 84 8.18 7.21 -23.20
CA THR A 84 7.77 5.90 -22.69
C THR A 84 8.66 5.55 -21.53
N ASP A 85 8.04 5.25 -20.40
CA ASP A 85 8.71 4.72 -19.22
C ASP A 85 9.32 3.34 -19.51
N ASN A 86 10.51 3.10 -18.99
CA ASN A 86 11.29 1.88 -19.18
C ASN A 86 11.70 1.23 -17.84
N ASP A 87 11.21 1.74 -16.73
CA ASP A 87 11.49 1.25 -15.40
C ASP A 87 10.47 0.20 -14.94
N ASP A 88 10.91 -0.72 -14.09
CA ASP A 88 10.06 -1.78 -13.58
C ASP A 88 9.21 -1.28 -12.39
N ALA A 89 7.92 -1.62 -12.40
CA ALA A 89 7.04 -1.39 -11.27
C ALA A 89 7.59 -2.04 -9.98
N PRO A 90 7.57 -1.32 -8.83
CA PRO A 90 8.12 -1.83 -7.59
C PRO A 90 7.43 -3.11 -7.11
N VAL A 91 8.14 -3.90 -6.31
CA VAL A 91 7.58 -5.06 -5.60
C VAL A 91 7.04 -4.59 -4.25
N VAL A 92 5.81 -5.02 -3.90
CA VAL A 92 5.18 -4.73 -2.61
C VAL A 92 5.16 -5.97 -1.73
N ASP A 93 5.72 -5.85 -0.51
CA ASP A 93 5.88 -6.93 0.46
C ASP A 93 5.69 -6.43 1.90
N PHE A 94 5.40 -7.33 2.84
CA PHE A 94 5.60 -7.03 4.25
C PHE A 94 7.10 -6.99 4.58
N ASN A 95 7.50 -6.02 5.39
CA ASN A 95 8.86 -5.90 5.93
C ASN A 95 9.33 -7.18 6.69
N ILE A 96 8.40 -7.81 7.39
CA ILE A 96 8.57 -9.09 8.08
C ILE A 96 7.27 -9.91 7.97
N THR A 97 7.38 -11.23 7.95
CA THR A 97 6.23 -12.14 7.79
C THR A 97 5.57 -12.56 9.09
N SER A 98 6.17 -12.26 10.24
CA SER A 98 5.61 -12.56 11.55
C SER A 98 6.07 -11.62 12.64
N SER A 99 5.20 -11.42 13.63
CA SER A 99 5.53 -10.71 14.89
C SER A 99 4.55 -11.14 16.00
N ASN A 100 4.83 -10.73 17.22
CA ASN A 100 3.96 -11.00 18.35
C ASN A 100 3.99 -9.84 19.36
N GLY A 101 3.07 -9.86 20.30
CA GLY A 101 3.03 -8.96 21.46
C GLY A 101 2.04 -9.48 22.49
N ALA A 102 2.19 -9.06 23.74
CA ALA A 102 1.19 -9.33 24.76
C ALA A 102 -0.10 -8.57 24.45
N GLU A 103 -1.25 -9.06 24.86
CA GLU A 103 -2.55 -8.38 24.71
C GLU A 103 -2.60 -7.02 25.42
N SER A 104 -1.76 -6.79 26.43
CA SER A 104 -1.55 -5.48 27.05
C SER A 104 -0.95 -4.42 26.10
N THR A 105 -0.52 -4.82 24.89
CA THR A 105 -0.06 -3.92 23.83
C THR A 105 -1.27 -3.39 23.06
N SER A 106 -1.60 -2.10 23.17
CA SER A 106 -2.83 -1.52 22.62
C SER A 106 -2.93 -1.52 21.10
N SER A 107 -1.82 -1.65 20.37
CA SER A 107 -1.79 -1.68 18.89
C SER A 107 -0.49 -2.23 18.34
N LYS A 108 -0.54 -2.71 17.09
CA LYS A 108 0.64 -3.13 16.32
C LYS A 108 0.61 -2.56 14.92
N ALA A 109 1.66 -1.86 14.54
CA ALA A 109 1.89 -1.43 13.18
C ALA A 109 2.61 -2.52 12.37
N LEU A 110 2.07 -2.86 11.20
CA LEU A 110 2.64 -3.76 10.22
C LEU A 110 3.15 -2.90 9.06
N THR A 111 4.45 -2.93 8.81
CA THR A 111 5.07 -2.16 7.71
C THR A 111 4.98 -2.95 6.42
N VAL A 112 4.52 -2.31 5.37
CA VAL A 112 4.52 -2.79 4.00
C VAL A 112 5.51 -1.94 3.22
N ASP A 113 6.49 -2.56 2.59
CA ASP A 113 7.57 -1.91 1.87
C ASP A 113 7.41 -2.07 0.35
N LEU A 114 7.96 -1.10 -0.39
CA LEU A 114 8.20 -1.18 -1.82
C LEU A 114 9.69 -1.39 -2.08
N SER A 115 10.04 -2.20 -3.07
CA SER A 115 11.43 -2.43 -3.48
C SER A 115 12.14 -1.16 -4.00
N ALA A 116 11.35 -0.21 -4.55
CA ALA A 116 11.80 1.10 -5.03
C ALA A 116 10.65 2.12 -4.88
N ALA A 117 10.96 3.41 -4.95
CA ALA A 117 9.94 4.43 -5.06
C ALA A 117 9.30 4.39 -6.46
N SER A 118 8.04 4.79 -6.56
CA SER A 118 7.34 5.05 -7.83
C SER A 118 6.87 6.50 -7.84
N SER A 119 6.80 7.11 -9.00
CA SER A 119 6.18 8.44 -9.17
C SER A 119 4.65 8.37 -9.09
N GLN A 120 4.09 7.15 -9.07
CA GLN A 120 2.67 6.89 -8.95
C GLN A 120 2.29 6.45 -7.53
N ASN A 121 1.03 6.69 -7.13
CA ASN A 121 0.51 6.08 -5.91
C ASN A 121 0.40 4.56 -6.12
N VAL A 122 1.00 3.79 -5.22
CA VAL A 122 0.83 2.33 -5.16
C VAL A 122 -0.32 2.01 -4.21
N THR A 123 -1.24 1.15 -4.64
CA THR A 123 -2.28 0.61 -3.76
C THR A 123 -2.17 -0.90 -3.68
N VAL A 124 -2.50 -1.47 -2.51
CA VAL A 124 -2.59 -2.92 -2.31
C VAL A 124 -3.76 -3.22 -1.39
N ASP A 125 -4.61 -4.14 -1.78
CA ASP A 125 -5.70 -4.64 -0.94
C ASP A 125 -5.15 -5.56 0.14
N TYR A 126 -5.81 -5.58 1.29
CA TYR A 126 -5.49 -6.55 2.34
C TYR A 126 -6.76 -7.17 2.94
N ALA A 127 -6.66 -8.46 3.22
CA ALA A 127 -7.68 -9.25 3.91
C ALA A 127 -7.16 -9.72 5.27
N VAL A 128 -8.05 -9.73 6.27
CA VAL A 128 -7.73 -10.08 7.65
C VAL A 128 -8.45 -11.37 8.04
N THR A 129 -7.70 -12.33 8.57
CA THR A 129 -8.16 -13.63 9.07
C THR A 129 -7.39 -13.99 10.35
N GLY A 130 -7.57 -15.18 10.88
CA GLY A 130 -6.85 -15.66 12.05
C GLY A 130 -7.77 -16.31 13.07
N THR A 131 -7.26 -16.59 14.26
CA THR A 131 -8.03 -17.15 15.38
C THR A 131 -8.62 -16.07 16.27
N ALA A 132 -7.96 -14.91 16.37
CA ALA A 132 -8.46 -13.76 17.10
C ALA A 132 -9.72 -13.18 16.43
N THR A 133 -10.66 -12.74 17.23
CA THR A 133 -11.95 -12.18 16.80
C THR A 133 -11.86 -10.67 16.64
N GLY A 134 -12.00 -10.19 15.41
CA GLY A 134 -11.99 -8.76 15.11
C GLY A 134 -13.22 -8.00 15.61
N SER A 135 -13.41 -6.79 15.09
CA SER A 135 -14.53 -5.89 15.42
C SER A 135 -14.58 -5.40 16.86
N GLY A 136 -13.42 -5.38 17.53
CA GLY A 136 -13.28 -4.87 18.90
C GLY A 136 -13.53 -5.91 20.01
N THR A 137 -13.60 -7.21 19.69
CA THR A 137 -13.53 -8.28 20.67
C THR A 137 -12.09 -8.42 21.17
N ASP A 138 -11.17 -8.87 20.31
CA ASP A 138 -9.75 -8.99 20.65
C ASP A 138 -8.91 -7.89 20.00
N TYR A 139 -9.35 -7.36 18.85
CA TYR A 139 -8.69 -6.25 18.13
C TYR A 139 -9.65 -5.53 17.16
N THR A 140 -9.18 -4.44 16.58
CA THR A 140 -9.86 -3.73 15.51
C THR A 140 -8.96 -3.61 14.28
N LEU A 141 -9.29 -4.33 13.23
CA LEU A 141 -8.78 -4.18 11.86
C LEU A 141 -9.75 -4.89 10.91
N ALA A 142 -10.31 -4.15 9.95
CA ALA A 142 -11.14 -4.71 8.88
C ALA A 142 -10.29 -4.89 7.60
N ASN A 143 -10.80 -5.66 6.63
CA ASN A 143 -10.26 -5.68 5.28
C ASN A 143 -10.24 -4.26 4.70
N GLY A 144 -9.26 -3.95 3.87
CA GLY A 144 -9.12 -2.62 3.31
C GLY A 144 -8.10 -2.54 2.18
N THR A 145 -7.75 -1.32 1.81
CA THR A 145 -6.74 -1.01 0.82
C THR A 145 -5.72 -0.07 1.45
N LEU A 146 -4.44 -0.43 1.39
CA LEU A 146 -3.34 0.46 1.75
C LEU A 146 -2.94 1.27 0.53
N THR A 147 -2.72 2.57 0.71
CA THR A 147 -2.13 3.45 -0.30
C THR A 147 -0.76 3.92 0.17
N ILE A 148 0.26 3.66 -0.63
CA ILE A 148 1.61 4.21 -0.48
C ILE A 148 1.71 5.34 -1.49
N ASN A 149 1.84 6.58 -1.02
CA ASN A 149 1.85 7.75 -1.90
C ASN A 149 3.13 7.80 -2.75
N ALA A 150 3.02 8.39 -3.94
CA ALA A 150 4.14 8.66 -4.84
C ALA A 150 5.37 9.19 -4.10
N GLY A 151 6.54 8.67 -4.45
CA GLY A 151 7.83 9.01 -3.84
C GLY A 151 8.12 8.32 -2.50
N ASN A 152 7.16 7.65 -1.87
CA ASN A 152 7.38 6.88 -0.66
C ASN A 152 7.70 5.42 -0.98
N THR A 153 8.47 4.78 -0.10
CA THR A 153 8.85 3.37 -0.21
C THR A 153 8.20 2.47 0.84
N SER A 154 7.28 3.01 1.66
CA SER A 154 6.58 2.19 2.67
C SER A 154 5.23 2.78 3.07
N GLY A 155 4.38 1.91 3.59
CA GLY A 155 3.11 2.23 4.23
C GLY A 155 2.89 1.36 5.47
N THR A 156 1.79 1.60 6.19
CA THR A 156 1.51 0.91 7.45
C THR A 156 0.05 0.46 7.51
N ILE A 157 -0.15 -0.82 7.86
CA ILE A 157 -1.44 -1.38 8.27
C ILE A 157 -1.39 -1.51 9.80
N THR A 158 -2.41 -1.03 10.52
CA THR A 158 -2.39 -1.01 11.98
C THR A 158 -3.47 -1.94 12.54
N ILE A 159 -3.06 -2.96 13.28
CA ILE A 159 -3.92 -3.71 14.19
C ILE A 159 -4.12 -2.81 15.41
N ALA A 160 -5.34 -2.30 15.60
CA ALA A 160 -5.64 -1.32 16.63
C ALA A 160 -6.53 -1.92 17.72
N SER A 161 -6.57 -1.24 18.88
CA SER A 161 -7.45 -1.61 19.99
C SER A 161 -7.35 -3.09 20.36
N ILE A 162 -6.11 -3.59 20.50
CA ILE A 162 -5.90 -4.92 21.07
C ILE A 162 -6.42 -4.88 22.50
N VAL A 163 -7.30 -5.83 22.83
CA VAL A 163 -8.00 -5.87 24.09
C VAL A 163 -7.19 -6.70 25.09
N ASN A 164 -7.00 -6.17 26.28
CA ASN A 164 -6.43 -6.87 27.42
C ASN A 164 -7.54 -7.03 28.46
N ASP A 165 -7.88 -8.26 28.77
CA ASP A 165 -8.86 -8.53 29.82
C ASP A 165 -8.23 -9.21 31.04
N SER A 166 -8.83 -10.22 31.63
CA SER A 166 -8.31 -10.98 32.80
C SER A 166 -8.70 -12.45 32.71
N LEU A 167 -8.92 -12.93 31.51
CA LEU A 167 -9.26 -14.33 31.26
C LEU A 167 -8.00 -15.06 30.77
N ASP A 168 -7.62 -16.14 31.41
CA ASP A 168 -6.62 -17.09 30.90
C ASP A 168 -7.11 -17.68 29.57
N GLU A 169 -6.43 -17.37 28.47
CA GLU A 169 -6.80 -17.72 27.10
C GLU A 169 -5.64 -18.41 26.35
N ALA A 170 -5.94 -18.93 25.19
CA ALA A 170 -4.90 -19.39 24.28
C ALA A 170 -4.35 -18.21 23.46
N ASN A 171 -3.06 -18.22 23.14
CA ASN A 171 -2.51 -17.26 22.20
C ASN A 171 -3.28 -17.29 20.88
N GLU A 172 -3.61 -16.12 20.35
CA GLU A 172 -4.42 -15.96 19.14
C GLU A 172 -3.65 -15.29 18.01
N THR A 173 -4.15 -15.41 16.79
CA THR A 173 -3.48 -14.86 15.61
C THR A 173 -4.36 -13.89 14.85
N VAL A 174 -3.73 -12.83 14.31
CA VAL A 174 -4.27 -11.94 13.28
C VAL A 174 -3.38 -12.14 12.05
N ILE A 175 -3.96 -12.64 10.96
CA ILE A 175 -3.26 -12.90 9.71
C ILE A 175 -3.72 -11.87 8.68
N VAL A 176 -2.78 -11.09 8.16
CA VAL A 176 -3.04 -10.07 7.13
C VAL A 176 -2.39 -10.54 5.83
N THR A 177 -3.20 -10.61 4.76
CA THR A 177 -2.77 -11.08 3.44
C THR A 177 -2.95 -9.95 2.42
N LEU A 178 -1.86 -9.57 1.73
CA LEU A 178 -1.85 -8.58 0.64
C LEU A 178 -2.33 -9.22 -0.67
N SER A 179 -3.01 -8.42 -1.51
CA SER A 179 -3.49 -8.84 -2.82
C SER A 179 -3.78 -7.66 -3.73
N ASN A 180 -3.98 -7.92 -5.05
CA ASN A 180 -4.42 -6.93 -6.03
C ASN A 180 -3.62 -5.61 -6.00
N PRO A 181 -2.28 -5.62 -6.10
CA PRO A 181 -1.52 -4.39 -6.17
C PRO A 181 -1.83 -3.61 -7.45
N SER A 182 -1.78 -2.29 -7.39
CA SER A 182 -1.83 -1.38 -8.54
C SER A 182 -0.57 -0.53 -8.55
N ASN A 183 0.04 -0.35 -9.72
CA ASN A 183 1.34 0.31 -9.91
C ASN A 183 2.47 -0.36 -9.10
N ALA A 184 2.35 -1.66 -8.89
CA ALA A 184 3.34 -2.52 -8.23
C ALA A 184 3.08 -3.97 -8.60
N THR A 185 4.05 -4.84 -8.35
CA THR A 185 3.90 -6.29 -8.38
C THR A 185 3.89 -6.85 -6.97
N LEU A 186 3.10 -7.91 -6.73
CA LEU A 186 3.07 -8.57 -5.42
C LEU A 186 4.32 -9.44 -5.24
N GLY A 187 5.01 -9.29 -4.13
CA GLY A 187 6.18 -10.09 -3.80
C GLY A 187 5.85 -11.39 -3.08
N SER A 188 6.88 -12.04 -2.55
CA SER A 188 6.78 -13.35 -1.87
C SER A 188 6.25 -13.21 -0.44
N ASP A 189 6.56 -12.10 0.23
CA ASP A 189 6.25 -11.85 1.64
C ASP A 189 4.89 -11.12 1.78
N SER A 190 3.88 -11.69 1.10
CA SER A 190 2.53 -11.12 1.02
C SER A 190 1.62 -11.46 2.21
N VAL A 191 2.10 -12.23 3.18
CA VAL A 191 1.34 -12.63 4.39
C VAL A 191 2.11 -12.28 5.64
N HIS A 192 1.46 -11.60 6.59
CA HIS A 192 1.98 -11.36 7.93
C HIS A 192 1.10 -12.01 8.99
N THR A 193 1.70 -12.75 9.91
CA THR A 193 1.01 -13.32 11.08
C THR A 193 1.45 -12.56 12.33
N TYR A 194 0.50 -11.89 12.99
CA TYR A 194 0.70 -11.32 14.31
C TYR A 194 0.08 -12.24 15.35
N THR A 195 0.83 -12.60 16.41
CA THR A 195 0.34 -13.38 17.52
C THR A 195 0.08 -12.48 18.72
N ILE A 196 -1.16 -12.46 19.19
CA ILE A 196 -1.56 -11.87 20.47
C ILE A 196 -1.26 -12.91 21.54
N ASN A 197 -0.35 -12.59 22.45
CA ASN A 197 0.02 -13.49 23.55
C ASN A 197 -0.82 -13.14 24.77
N ASP A 198 -1.53 -14.15 25.28
CA ASP A 198 -2.19 -14.08 26.59
C ASP A 198 -1.15 -13.77 27.69
N ASN A 199 -1.52 -12.94 28.63
CA ASN A 199 -0.68 -12.52 29.75
C ASN A 199 -1.31 -12.80 31.12
N ASP A 200 -2.44 -13.51 31.15
CA ASP A 200 -3.18 -13.83 32.33
C ASP A 200 -2.77 -15.19 32.93
N ASN A 201 -3.02 -15.36 34.22
CA ASN A 201 -2.59 -16.55 34.92
C ASN A 201 -3.65 -17.65 34.85
N THR A 202 -3.23 -18.87 34.52
CA THR A 202 -4.07 -20.07 34.64
C THR A 202 -4.70 -20.15 36.03
N PRO A 203 -6.04 -20.28 36.15
CA PRO A 203 -6.71 -20.33 37.44
C PRO A 203 -6.37 -21.60 38.21
N VAL A 204 -6.43 -21.49 39.53
CA VAL A 204 -6.28 -22.62 40.45
C VAL A 204 -7.66 -23.22 40.75
N VAL A 205 -7.72 -24.56 40.80
CA VAL A 205 -8.93 -25.33 41.12
C VAL A 205 -8.85 -25.83 42.55
N ASP A 206 -9.80 -25.46 43.38
CA ASP A 206 -9.84 -25.87 44.77
C ASP A 206 -11.26 -26.21 45.21
N PHE A 207 -11.39 -27.05 46.25
CA PHE A 207 -12.66 -27.15 46.94
C PHE A 207 -12.96 -25.89 47.74
N ASN A 208 -14.19 -25.40 47.64
CA ASN A 208 -14.70 -24.26 48.42
C ASN A 208 -14.50 -24.47 49.95
N ALA A 209 -14.59 -25.72 50.42
CA ALA A 209 -14.33 -26.08 51.79
C ALA A 209 -13.59 -27.42 51.88
N THR A 210 -12.59 -27.51 52.78
CA THR A 210 -11.77 -28.71 52.98
C THR A 210 -12.45 -29.79 53.80
N SER A 211 -13.58 -29.49 54.44
CA SER A 211 -14.40 -30.45 55.19
C SER A 211 -15.85 -30.00 55.29
N SER A 212 -16.74 -30.95 55.35
CA SER A 212 -18.16 -30.72 55.58
C SER A 212 -18.74 -31.87 56.46
N SER A 213 -19.88 -31.63 57.06
CA SER A 213 -20.58 -32.64 57.83
C SER A 213 -22.10 -32.51 57.69
N GLY A 214 -22.81 -33.63 57.74
CA GLY A 214 -24.26 -33.66 57.65
C GLY A 214 -24.85 -34.79 58.55
N ALA A 215 -26.12 -34.68 58.81
CA ALA A 215 -26.80 -35.77 59.48
C ALA A 215 -26.99 -36.95 58.51
N GLU A 216 -26.92 -38.18 58.98
CA GLU A 216 -27.15 -39.40 58.19
C GLU A 216 -28.56 -39.49 57.56
N SER A 217 -29.46 -38.62 58.00
CA SER A 217 -30.83 -38.49 57.45
C SER A 217 -30.87 -37.72 56.11
N VAL A 218 -29.79 -37.03 55.67
CA VAL A 218 -29.73 -36.37 54.36
C VAL A 218 -29.30 -37.36 53.28
N SER A 219 -29.93 -37.30 52.11
CA SER A 219 -29.75 -38.28 51.06
C SER A 219 -28.58 -37.90 50.09
N SER A 220 -28.09 -36.67 50.13
CA SER A 220 -26.97 -36.19 49.28
C SER A 220 -26.29 -35.00 49.94
N SER A 221 -25.04 -34.74 49.55
CA SER A 221 -24.31 -33.55 49.89
C SER A 221 -23.54 -33.07 48.65
N ASP A 222 -23.64 -31.80 48.35
CA ASP A 222 -22.91 -31.18 47.26
C ASP A 222 -21.55 -30.68 47.76
N LEU A 223 -20.50 -30.99 47.01
CA LEU A 223 -19.17 -30.46 47.21
C LEU A 223 -18.86 -29.46 46.09
N THR A 224 -18.68 -28.21 46.45
CA THR A 224 -18.41 -27.16 45.50
C THR A 224 -16.92 -27.08 45.22
N VAL A 225 -16.57 -27.03 43.91
CA VAL A 225 -15.22 -26.80 43.42
C VAL A 225 -15.23 -25.42 42.72
N ASP A 226 -14.32 -24.57 43.13
CA ASP A 226 -14.19 -23.20 42.63
C ASP A 226 -12.91 -23.03 41.83
N LEU A 227 -12.93 -22.06 40.91
CA LEU A 227 -11.74 -21.51 40.24
C LEU A 227 -11.33 -20.20 40.90
N SER A 228 -10.02 -19.98 41.06
CA SER A 228 -9.48 -18.73 41.61
C SER A 228 -9.81 -17.50 40.77
N ALA A 229 -10.02 -17.68 39.45
CA ALA A 229 -10.42 -16.68 38.46
C ALA A 229 -11.23 -17.33 37.35
N ALA A 230 -11.94 -16.54 36.52
CA ALA A 230 -12.55 -17.05 35.33
C ALA A 230 -11.45 -17.42 34.29
N SER A 231 -11.74 -18.39 33.42
CA SER A 231 -10.89 -18.77 32.30
C SER A 231 -11.71 -18.71 31.01
N GLY A 232 -11.13 -18.26 29.93
CA GLY A 232 -11.66 -18.33 28.56
C GLY A 232 -11.59 -19.75 27.99
N GLN A 233 -10.87 -20.65 28.67
CA GLN A 233 -10.71 -22.07 28.32
C GLN A 233 -11.54 -22.98 29.19
N ASN A 234 -11.89 -24.17 28.69
CA ASN A 234 -12.53 -25.21 29.52
C ASN A 234 -11.52 -25.77 30.51
N VAL A 235 -11.85 -25.69 31.79
CA VAL A 235 -11.06 -26.29 32.85
C VAL A 235 -11.69 -27.65 33.26
N THR A 236 -10.87 -28.67 33.34
CA THR A 236 -11.30 -30.02 33.77
C THR A 236 -10.46 -30.50 34.96
N VAL A 237 -11.09 -31.21 35.87
CA VAL A 237 -10.44 -31.85 37.01
C VAL A 237 -10.98 -33.25 37.20
N ASP A 238 -10.10 -34.23 37.40
CA ASP A 238 -10.49 -35.58 37.75
C ASP A 238 -10.73 -35.67 39.24
N TYR A 239 -11.70 -36.51 39.65
CA TYR A 239 -11.99 -36.82 41.03
C TYR A 239 -12.17 -38.35 41.23
N ALA A 240 -11.79 -38.89 42.38
CA ALA A 240 -11.86 -40.29 42.72
C ALA A 240 -12.48 -40.50 44.07
#